data_f5a67015815db014afc7e396fc04f494
#
_entry.id   f5a67015815db014afc7e396fc04f494
#
_cell.length_a   1.000
_cell.length_b   1.000
_cell.length_c   1.000
_cell.angle_alpha   90.00
_cell.angle_beta   90.00
_cell.angle_gamma   90.00
#
_symmetry.space_group_name_H-M   'P 1'
#
loop_
_entity.id
_entity.type
_entity.pdbx_description
1 polymer ?
#
loop_
_entity_poly.entity_id
_entity_poly.type
_entity_poly.pdbx_seq_one_letter_code
_entity_poly.pdbx_strand_id
1 'polypeptide(L)'
;MGHTATAGAGAQAVPMREHVNLHGRTVAFREHRGVGTPLLLVHGIGSSADTWQPVFDRLAAQDASVIAVDLPGHGESSKESGDYSLGAMASTLRDLLDLLGRERVHLVGHSLGGGISLQFAYQFPERVDRLVLVSSGGLGEEAFVGLRAGALPGAALALKVAINRRTIAGATRVGRVLARVGVEPHALSPSALRTVSRLGDDERRDAFLATLRSVVGVRGQRVSALEKLYLIEGDRVLIVWGDRDPMIPMAHGAHAHALLEGSRFVAFPGAKHEPHVDDPARFVALVLEHVGA
;
A
#
# COMPACT_ATOMS: atom_id res chain seq x y z
N MET A 1 44.45 -28.25 17.88
CA MET A 1 43.03 -28.19 18.23
C MET A 1 42.54 -26.78 17.90
N GLY A 2 42.01 -26.62 16.71
CA GLY A 2 41.52 -25.34 16.23
C GLY A 2 39.99 -25.30 16.39
N HIS A 3 39.50 -24.37 17.19
CA HIS A 3 38.06 -24.06 17.27
C HIS A 3 37.73 -23.08 16.15
N THR A 4 37.03 -23.57 15.13
CA THR A 4 36.30 -22.73 14.17
C THR A 4 35.04 -22.27 14.83
N ALA A 5 34.97 -20.99 15.21
CA ALA A 5 33.74 -20.34 15.61
C ALA A 5 32.88 -20.11 14.35
N THR A 6 31.78 -20.83 14.24
CA THR A 6 30.72 -20.55 13.29
C THR A 6 30.03 -19.24 13.73
N ALA A 7 30.22 -18.17 12.95
CA ALA A 7 29.45 -16.95 13.11
C ALA A 7 27.99 -17.26 12.83
N GLY A 8 27.16 -17.26 13.88
CA GLY A 8 25.70 -17.33 13.76
C GLY A 8 25.21 -16.10 13.01
N ALA A 9 24.41 -16.31 11.96
CA ALA A 9 23.68 -15.25 11.29
C ALA A 9 22.77 -14.58 12.32
N GLY A 10 23.16 -13.39 12.78
CA GLY A 10 22.37 -12.58 13.68
C GLY A 10 21.05 -12.26 13.01
N ALA A 11 19.95 -12.60 13.65
CA ALA A 11 18.63 -12.12 13.27
C ALA A 11 18.70 -10.57 13.24
N GLN A 12 18.66 -9.97 12.06
CA GLN A 12 18.60 -8.52 11.94
C GLN A 12 17.32 -8.06 12.64
N ALA A 13 17.48 -7.21 13.65
CA ALA A 13 16.35 -6.64 14.37
C ALA A 13 15.45 -5.93 13.35
N VAL A 14 14.16 -6.26 13.37
CA VAL A 14 13.16 -5.55 12.55
C VAL A 14 13.30 -4.05 12.84
N PRO A 15 13.55 -3.20 11.81
CA PRO A 15 13.73 -1.77 12.05
C PRO A 15 12.54 -1.21 12.82
N MET A 16 12.83 -0.50 13.92
CA MET A 16 11.80 0.13 14.73
C MET A 16 11.08 1.18 13.89
N ARG A 17 9.80 1.37 14.16
CA ARG A 17 9.01 2.42 13.52
C ARG A 17 9.48 3.77 14.05
N GLU A 18 9.78 4.67 13.13
CA GLU A 18 10.19 6.05 13.40
C GLU A 18 9.00 6.98 13.23
N HIS A 19 9.02 8.10 13.93
CA HIS A 19 7.96 9.10 13.90
C HIS A 19 8.58 10.48 13.71
N VAL A 20 8.03 11.24 12.77
CA VAL A 20 8.43 12.63 12.50
C VAL A 20 7.21 13.53 12.53
N ASN A 21 7.42 14.80 12.87
CA ASN A 21 6.38 15.81 12.78
C ASN A 21 6.53 16.58 11.46
N LEU A 22 5.53 16.49 10.60
CA LEU A 22 5.42 17.28 9.38
C LEU A 22 4.21 18.21 9.50
N HIS A 23 4.47 19.51 9.60
CA HIS A 23 3.41 20.55 9.67
C HIS A 23 2.39 20.32 10.79
N GLY A 24 2.85 19.89 11.98
CA GLY A 24 2.00 19.61 13.13
C GLY A 24 1.37 18.22 13.16
N ARG A 25 1.62 17.38 12.13
CA ARG A 25 1.10 16.01 12.03
C ARG A 25 2.21 14.98 12.15
N THR A 26 1.97 13.93 12.90
CA THR A 26 2.89 12.80 12.99
C THR A 26 2.79 11.94 11.73
N VAL A 27 3.93 11.67 11.11
CA VAL A 27 4.09 10.65 10.05
C VAL A 27 4.99 9.55 10.57
N ALA A 28 4.49 8.31 10.53
CA ALA A 28 5.23 7.13 10.94
C ALA A 28 5.80 6.41 9.73
N PHE A 29 7.00 5.87 9.84
CA PHE A 29 7.65 5.11 8.77
C PHE A 29 8.66 4.12 9.34
N ARG A 30 9.13 3.22 8.49
CA ARG A 30 10.30 2.36 8.74
C ARG A 30 11.34 2.64 7.67
N GLU A 31 12.60 2.72 8.05
CA GLU A 31 13.71 2.92 7.12
C GLU A 31 14.78 1.86 7.32
N HIS A 32 15.27 1.29 6.23
CA HIS A 32 16.56 0.60 6.16
C HIS A 32 17.49 1.42 5.27
N ARG A 33 18.60 1.85 5.83
CA ARG A 33 19.61 2.67 5.14
C ARG A 33 20.64 1.75 4.48
N GLY A 34 20.25 1.19 3.35
CA GLY A 34 21.12 0.39 2.50
C GLY A 34 21.75 1.23 1.37
N VAL A 35 22.14 0.54 0.31
CA VAL A 35 22.75 1.16 -0.88
C VAL A 35 21.73 1.55 -1.94
N GLY A 36 22.10 2.48 -2.83
CA GLY A 36 21.33 2.89 -3.99
C GLY A 36 20.21 3.89 -3.68
N THR A 37 19.42 4.20 -4.73
CA THR A 37 18.23 5.05 -4.63
C THR A 37 17.17 4.35 -3.77
N PRO A 38 16.58 5.02 -2.76
CA PRO A 38 15.63 4.36 -1.87
C PRO A 38 14.35 3.90 -2.58
N LEU A 39 13.85 2.72 -2.19
CA LEU A 39 12.51 2.25 -2.53
C LEU A 39 11.51 2.82 -1.52
N LEU A 40 10.59 3.68 -1.96
CA LEU A 40 9.49 4.19 -1.13
C LEU A 40 8.24 3.32 -1.32
N LEU A 41 7.91 2.54 -0.29
CA LEU A 41 6.78 1.61 -0.29
C LEU A 41 5.53 2.29 0.27
N VAL A 42 4.50 2.43 -0.58
CA VAL A 42 3.25 3.15 -0.27
C VAL A 42 2.09 2.17 -0.26
N HIS A 43 1.45 1.99 0.90
CA HIS A 43 0.41 0.98 1.12
C HIS A 43 -0.98 1.41 0.61
N GLY A 44 -1.92 0.46 0.56
CA GLY A 44 -3.31 0.64 0.18
C GLY A 44 -4.20 1.21 1.30
N ILE A 45 -5.45 1.55 0.94
CA ILE A 45 -6.45 2.10 1.87
C ILE A 45 -6.70 1.15 3.06
N GLY A 46 -6.80 1.70 4.26
CA GLY A 46 -7.04 0.93 5.50
C GLY A 46 -5.88 0.05 5.96
N SER A 47 -4.75 0.05 5.24
CA SER A 47 -3.55 -0.72 5.55
C SER A 47 -2.54 0.11 6.38
N SER A 48 -1.28 -0.27 6.36
CA SER A 48 -0.14 0.41 7.00
C SER A 48 1.16 -0.10 6.37
N ALA A 49 2.30 0.47 6.75
CA ALA A 49 3.62 -0.01 6.38
C ALA A 49 3.84 -1.53 6.67
N ASP A 50 3.07 -2.08 7.62
CA ASP A 50 3.16 -3.51 7.98
C ASP A 50 2.80 -4.46 6.83
N THR A 51 2.02 -4.02 5.83
CA THR A 51 1.71 -4.86 4.66
C THR A 51 2.96 -5.17 3.85
N TRP A 52 3.96 -4.29 3.93
CA TRP A 52 5.22 -4.42 3.22
C TRP A 52 6.27 -5.25 3.96
N GLN A 53 6.01 -5.68 5.22
CA GLN A 53 7.02 -6.36 6.03
C GLN A 53 7.72 -7.52 5.32
N PRO A 54 7.01 -8.46 4.60
CA PRO A 54 7.69 -9.56 3.90
C PRO A 54 8.59 -9.11 2.76
N VAL A 55 8.27 -7.97 2.13
CA VAL A 55 9.05 -7.34 1.06
C VAL A 55 10.21 -6.55 1.65
N PHE A 56 9.92 -5.74 2.68
CA PHE A 56 10.89 -4.89 3.37
C PHE A 56 12.08 -5.71 3.89
N ASP A 57 11.81 -6.82 4.62
CA ASP A 57 12.86 -7.66 5.19
C ASP A 57 13.76 -8.29 4.11
N ARG A 58 13.18 -8.66 2.97
CA ARG A 58 13.94 -9.22 1.86
C ARG A 58 14.79 -8.20 1.12
N LEU A 59 14.29 -6.98 0.96
CA LEU A 59 15.05 -5.87 0.38
C LEU A 59 16.19 -5.46 1.31
N ALA A 60 15.92 -5.32 2.60
CA ALA A 60 16.93 -5.00 3.61
C ALA A 60 18.00 -6.08 3.72
N ALA A 61 17.63 -7.35 3.58
CA ALA A 61 18.61 -8.46 3.56
C ALA A 61 19.55 -8.44 2.34
N GLN A 62 19.18 -7.70 1.29
CA GLN A 62 20.02 -7.45 0.11
C GLN A 62 20.67 -6.06 0.16
N ASP A 63 20.66 -5.43 1.32
CA ASP A 63 21.20 -4.10 1.59
C ASP A 63 20.63 -2.98 0.69
N ALA A 64 19.43 -3.16 0.16
CA ALA A 64 18.73 -2.12 -0.57
C ALA A 64 18.21 -1.03 0.38
N SER A 65 18.32 0.24 -0.01
CA SER A 65 17.73 1.34 0.75
C SER A 65 16.20 1.32 0.61
N VAL A 66 15.46 1.25 1.73
CA VAL A 66 14.00 1.06 1.73
C VAL A 66 13.34 1.95 2.78
N ILE A 67 12.24 2.59 2.39
CA ILE A 67 11.37 3.36 3.27
C ILE A 67 9.94 2.82 3.11
N ALA A 68 9.28 2.41 4.19
CA ALA A 68 7.88 2.02 4.20
C ALA A 68 7.11 3.00 5.09
N VAL A 69 6.20 3.77 4.50
CA VAL A 69 5.48 4.86 5.19
C VAL A 69 4.09 4.43 5.61
N ASP A 70 3.64 4.91 6.77
CA ASP A 70 2.23 4.95 7.12
C ASP A 70 1.62 6.26 6.59
N LEU A 71 0.72 6.16 5.63
CA LEU A 71 0.03 7.32 5.07
C LEU A 71 -0.75 8.11 6.13
N PRO A 72 -0.95 9.42 5.97
CA PRO A 72 -1.86 10.18 6.83
C PRO A 72 -3.21 9.46 7.00
N GLY A 73 -3.72 9.40 8.22
CA GLY A 73 -4.96 8.67 8.53
C GLY A 73 -4.80 7.16 8.73
N HIS A 74 -3.61 6.60 8.52
CA HIS A 74 -3.35 5.16 8.53
C HIS A 74 -2.23 4.79 9.53
N GLY A 75 -2.15 3.49 9.84
CA GLY A 75 -1.06 2.94 10.67
C GLY A 75 -0.90 3.66 12.00
N GLU A 76 0.30 4.17 12.26
CA GLU A 76 0.66 4.99 13.42
C GLU A 76 0.77 6.49 13.08
N SER A 77 0.56 6.88 11.83
CA SER A 77 0.44 8.28 11.44
C SER A 77 -0.80 8.95 12.03
N SER A 78 -0.78 10.28 12.16
CA SER A 78 -1.91 11.10 12.66
C SER A 78 -3.20 10.82 11.90
N LYS A 79 -4.32 10.81 12.63
CA LYS A 79 -5.67 10.56 12.12
C LYS A 79 -6.61 11.76 12.25
N GLU A 80 -6.04 12.90 12.53
CA GLU A 80 -6.75 14.17 12.67
C GLU A 80 -7.50 14.51 11.37
N SER A 81 -8.60 15.22 11.51
CA SER A 81 -9.36 15.73 10.35
C SER A 81 -8.47 16.57 9.43
N GLY A 82 -8.62 16.42 8.13
CA GLY A 82 -7.81 17.16 7.17
C GLY A 82 -8.02 16.73 5.73
N ASP A 83 -7.14 17.17 4.85
CA ASP A 83 -7.15 16.78 3.45
C ASP A 83 -6.51 15.39 3.28
N TYR A 84 -7.31 14.44 2.84
CA TYR A 84 -6.92 13.07 2.52
C TYR A 84 -6.96 12.81 1.01
N SER A 85 -6.87 13.86 0.19
CA SER A 85 -6.75 13.72 -1.27
C SER A 85 -5.40 13.11 -1.67
N LEU A 86 -5.35 12.54 -2.89
CA LEU A 86 -4.10 11.99 -3.43
C LEU A 86 -3.00 13.06 -3.49
N GLY A 87 -3.36 14.31 -3.81
CA GLY A 87 -2.40 15.43 -3.89
C GLY A 87 -1.80 15.79 -2.54
N ALA A 88 -2.62 15.86 -1.48
CA ALA A 88 -2.15 16.12 -0.12
C ALA A 88 -1.24 14.99 0.39
N MET A 89 -1.62 13.72 0.11
CA MET A 89 -0.79 12.57 0.47
C MET A 89 0.54 12.56 -0.29
N ALA A 90 0.53 12.86 -1.59
CA ALA A 90 1.76 13.00 -2.39
C ALA A 90 2.67 14.10 -1.85
N SER A 91 2.12 15.26 -1.44
CA SER A 91 2.89 16.33 -0.81
C SER A 91 3.50 15.90 0.53
N THR A 92 2.76 15.14 1.34
CA THR A 92 3.29 14.58 2.59
C THR A 92 4.47 13.62 2.34
N LEU A 93 4.40 12.80 1.29
CA LEU A 93 5.52 11.93 0.91
C LEU A 93 6.75 12.76 0.49
N ARG A 94 6.57 13.83 -0.29
CA ARG A 94 7.65 14.75 -0.66
C ARG A 94 8.29 15.35 0.59
N ASP A 95 7.50 15.89 1.52
CA ASP A 95 7.98 16.53 2.74
C ASP A 95 8.74 15.54 3.64
N LEU A 96 8.28 14.28 3.69
CA LEU A 96 9.01 13.20 4.37
C LEU A 96 10.37 12.96 3.72
N LEU A 97 10.43 12.85 2.38
CA LEU A 97 11.67 12.65 1.65
C LEU A 97 12.65 13.81 1.83
N ASP A 98 12.15 15.05 1.83
CA ASP A 98 12.96 16.26 2.08
C ASP A 98 13.57 16.23 3.48
N LEU A 99 12.77 15.86 4.50
CA LEU A 99 13.25 15.71 5.87
C LEU A 99 14.33 14.62 6.00
N LEU A 100 14.17 13.52 5.26
CA LEU A 100 15.12 12.40 5.24
C LEU A 100 16.34 12.64 4.34
N GLY A 101 16.41 13.79 3.64
CA GLY A 101 17.50 14.12 2.71
C GLY A 101 17.52 13.20 1.48
N ARG A 102 16.34 12.75 1.01
CA ARG A 102 16.20 11.85 -0.13
C ARG A 102 15.73 12.63 -1.35
N GLU A 103 16.63 12.94 -2.27
CA GLU A 103 16.31 13.71 -3.48
C GLU A 103 15.44 12.95 -4.47
N ARG A 104 15.71 11.67 -4.68
CA ARG A 104 15.01 10.78 -5.62
C ARG A 104 14.68 9.45 -4.98
N VAL A 105 13.65 8.80 -5.50
CA VAL A 105 13.20 7.47 -5.03
C VAL A 105 12.70 6.61 -6.18
N HIS A 106 12.72 5.30 -5.97
CA HIS A 106 11.87 4.35 -6.69
C HIS A 106 10.54 4.24 -5.94
N LEU A 107 9.43 4.63 -6.56
CA LEU A 107 8.10 4.54 -5.96
C LEU A 107 7.51 3.16 -6.17
N VAL A 108 7.03 2.53 -5.09
CA VAL A 108 6.32 1.26 -5.12
C VAL A 108 4.98 1.44 -4.43
N GLY A 109 3.90 1.56 -5.21
CA GLY A 109 2.57 1.87 -4.69
C GLY A 109 1.56 0.74 -4.89
N HIS A 110 0.91 0.32 -3.80
CA HIS A 110 -0.14 -0.69 -3.83
C HIS A 110 -1.52 -0.05 -3.71
N SER A 111 -2.46 -0.42 -4.59
CA SER A 111 -3.87 -0.02 -4.53
C SER A 111 -4.02 1.52 -4.45
N LEU A 112 -4.55 2.09 -3.36
CA LEU A 112 -4.55 3.54 -3.10
C LEU A 112 -3.14 4.14 -3.23
N GLY A 113 -2.12 3.45 -2.68
CA GLY A 113 -0.72 3.86 -2.77
C GLY A 113 -0.23 3.97 -4.22
N GLY A 114 -0.74 3.14 -5.13
CA GLY A 114 -0.47 3.26 -6.56
C GLY A 114 -1.02 4.55 -7.15
N GLY A 115 -2.27 4.90 -6.82
CA GLY A 115 -2.87 6.19 -7.21
C GLY A 115 -2.10 7.40 -6.64
N ILE A 116 -1.63 7.30 -5.39
CA ILE A 116 -0.79 8.33 -4.76
C ILE A 116 0.56 8.42 -5.48
N SER A 117 1.16 7.29 -5.83
CA SER A 117 2.44 7.24 -6.54
C SER A 117 2.34 7.86 -7.94
N LEU A 118 1.25 7.61 -8.66
CA LEU A 118 0.94 8.29 -9.92
C LEU A 118 0.80 9.81 -9.71
N GLN A 119 0.04 10.22 -8.70
CA GLN A 119 -0.14 11.64 -8.37
C GLN A 119 1.20 12.29 -7.99
N PHE A 120 2.07 11.59 -7.24
CA PHE A 120 3.41 12.06 -6.89
C PHE A 120 4.27 12.24 -8.15
N ALA A 121 4.27 11.26 -9.07
CA ALA A 121 5.02 11.34 -10.31
C ALA A 121 4.58 12.50 -11.21
N TYR A 122 3.30 12.90 -11.16
CA TYR A 122 2.82 14.09 -11.87
C TYR A 122 3.20 15.41 -11.20
N GLN A 123 3.23 15.45 -9.86
CA GLN A 123 3.52 16.67 -9.11
C GLN A 123 5.03 16.93 -8.98
N PHE A 124 5.82 15.86 -8.89
CA PHE A 124 7.25 15.90 -8.60
C PHE A 124 8.02 14.91 -9.50
N PRO A 125 7.94 15.06 -10.84
CA PRO A 125 8.53 14.09 -11.77
C PRO A 125 10.05 13.94 -11.61
N GLU A 126 10.74 15.01 -11.21
CA GLU A 126 12.18 15.02 -10.95
C GLU A 126 12.59 14.17 -9.74
N ARG A 127 11.63 13.83 -8.85
CA ARG A 127 11.85 13.05 -7.63
C ARG A 127 11.71 11.55 -7.85
N VAL A 128 11.28 11.11 -9.04
CA VAL A 128 10.98 9.70 -9.34
C VAL A 128 11.99 9.14 -10.32
N ASP A 129 12.66 8.05 -9.93
CA ASP A 129 13.51 7.28 -10.84
C ASP A 129 12.76 6.17 -11.55
N ARG A 130 12.07 5.33 -10.81
CA ARG A 130 11.25 4.22 -11.30
C ARG A 130 9.92 4.19 -10.58
N LEU A 131 8.91 3.67 -11.23
CA LEU A 131 7.56 3.53 -10.70
C LEU A 131 7.09 2.07 -10.79
N VAL A 132 6.68 1.51 -9.65
CA VAL A 132 6.09 0.18 -9.58
C VAL A 132 4.65 0.29 -9.08
N LEU A 133 3.70 -0.06 -9.93
CA LEU A 133 2.26 0.00 -9.66
C LEU A 133 1.75 -1.41 -9.35
N VAL A 134 1.29 -1.64 -8.12
CA VAL A 134 0.84 -2.94 -7.65
C VAL A 134 -0.67 -2.91 -7.45
N SER A 135 -1.44 -3.62 -8.28
CA SER A 135 -2.92 -3.63 -8.23
C SER A 135 -3.48 -2.21 -8.02
N SER A 136 -2.98 -1.24 -8.80
CA SER A 136 -3.10 0.21 -8.56
C SER A 136 -4.52 0.74 -8.73
N GLY A 137 -4.95 1.65 -7.85
CA GLY A 137 -6.07 2.53 -8.11
C GLY A 137 -5.72 3.61 -9.14
N GLY A 138 -6.77 4.23 -9.72
CA GLY A 138 -6.63 5.33 -10.67
C GLY A 138 -6.41 4.91 -12.14
N LEU A 139 -6.44 3.61 -12.45
CA LEU A 139 -6.22 3.08 -13.80
C LEU A 139 -7.50 2.54 -14.47
N GLY A 140 -8.66 2.86 -13.91
CA GLY A 140 -9.98 2.48 -14.42
C GLY A 140 -11.08 2.95 -13.48
N GLU A 141 -12.34 2.70 -13.86
CA GLU A 141 -13.49 3.19 -13.10
C GLU A 141 -13.97 2.21 -12.03
N GLU A 142 -13.81 0.91 -12.24
CA GLU A 142 -14.36 -0.10 -11.35
C GLU A 142 -13.65 -0.12 -10.00
N ALA A 143 -14.44 -0.28 -8.96
CA ALA A 143 -14.00 -0.48 -7.58
C ALA A 143 -14.92 -1.49 -6.88
N PHE A 144 -14.37 -2.24 -5.94
CA PHE A 144 -15.11 -3.21 -5.15
C PHE A 144 -16.40 -2.61 -4.55
N VAL A 145 -17.50 -3.35 -4.66
CA VAL A 145 -18.84 -2.88 -4.25
C VAL A 145 -18.89 -2.44 -2.78
N GLY A 146 -18.14 -3.08 -1.90
CA GLY A 146 -18.04 -2.71 -0.48
C GLY A 146 -17.42 -1.32 -0.26
N LEU A 147 -16.41 -0.95 -1.06
CA LEU A 147 -15.82 0.40 -1.02
C LEU A 147 -16.82 1.44 -1.52
N ARG A 148 -17.56 1.14 -2.59
CA ARG A 148 -18.62 2.00 -3.11
C ARG A 148 -19.74 2.22 -2.09
N ALA A 149 -20.13 1.18 -1.37
CA ALA A 149 -21.11 1.27 -0.28
C ALA A 149 -20.57 2.14 0.89
N GLY A 150 -19.30 2.02 1.24
CA GLY A 150 -18.64 2.87 2.25
C GLY A 150 -18.59 4.35 1.89
N ALA A 151 -18.63 4.69 0.61
CA ALA A 151 -18.67 6.08 0.15
C ALA A 151 -20.05 6.75 0.28
N LEU A 152 -21.13 5.97 0.51
CA LEU A 152 -22.51 6.49 0.61
C LEU A 152 -22.71 7.42 1.83
N PRO A 153 -23.62 8.41 1.74
CA PRO A 153 -24.08 9.13 2.91
C PRO A 153 -24.63 8.14 3.97
N GLY A 154 -24.31 8.38 5.23
CA GLY A 154 -24.75 7.51 6.33
C GLY A 154 -23.89 6.26 6.55
N ALA A 155 -22.95 5.91 5.65
CA ALA A 155 -22.06 4.77 5.82
C ALA A 155 -21.25 4.83 7.13
N ALA A 156 -20.86 6.04 7.58
CA ALA A 156 -20.17 6.23 8.85
C ALA A 156 -20.99 5.68 10.03
N LEU A 157 -22.27 6.02 10.09
CA LEU A 157 -23.17 5.55 11.15
C LEU A 157 -23.41 4.04 11.02
N ALA A 158 -23.67 3.55 9.80
CA ALA A 158 -23.85 2.14 9.56
C ALA A 158 -22.61 1.31 9.96
N LEU A 159 -21.41 1.77 9.61
CA LEU A 159 -20.15 1.12 10.01
C LEU A 159 -19.92 1.21 11.53
N LYS A 160 -20.26 2.34 12.17
CA LYS A 160 -20.17 2.48 13.63
C LYS A 160 -21.04 1.46 14.37
N VAL A 161 -22.23 1.22 13.87
CA VAL A 161 -23.17 0.24 14.43
C VAL A 161 -22.70 -1.18 14.12
N ALA A 162 -22.29 -1.45 12.87
CA ALA A 162 -21.92 -2.79 12.42
C ALA A 162 -20.52 -3.22 12.88
N ILE A 163 -19.56 -2.28 12.93
CA ILE A 163 -18.14 -2.53 13.26
C ILE A 163 -17.79 -1.77 14.53
N ASN A 164 -18.02 -2.39 15.67
CA ASN A 164 -17.63 -1.90 16.98
C ASN A 164 -16.87 -2.99 17.76
N ARG A 165 -16.26 -2.62 18.88
CA ARG A 165 -15.45 -3.57 19.68
C ARG A 165 -16.21 -4.83 20.07
N ARG A 166 -17.53 -4.75 20.30
CA ARG A 166 -18.36 -5.90 20.69
C ARG A 166 -18.62 -6.84 19.52
N THR A 167 -18.97 -6.29 18.34
CA THR A 167 -19.22 -7.08 17.12
C THR A 167 -17.95 -7.73 16.61
N ILE A 168 -16.81 -7.01 16.63
CA ILE A 168 -15.49 -7.56 16.28
C ILE A 168 -15.10 -8.71 17.24
N ALA A 169 -15.23 -8.50 18.55
CA ALA A 169 -14.93 -9.54 19.54
C ALA A 169 -15.83 -10.77 19.36
N GLY A 170 -17.12 -10.56 19.07
CA GLY A 170 -18.07 -11.62 18.75
C GLY A 170 -17.67 -12.40 17.50
N ALA A 171 -17.40 -11.70 16.40
CA ALA A 171 -16.98 -12.31 15.14
C ALA A 171 -15.66 -13.10 15.29
N THR A 172 -14.68 -12.54 16.02
CA THR A 172 -13.42 -13.24 16.31
C THR A 172 -13.62 -14.50 17.15
N ARG A 173 -14.57 -14.46 18.09
CA ARG A 173 -14.91 -15.64 18.93
C ARG A 173 -15.58 -16.74 18.08
N VAL A 174 -16.54 -16.35 17.24
CA VAL A 174 -17.20 -17.27 16.31
C VAL A 174 -16.19 -17.86 15.32
N GLY A 175 -15.33 -17.04 14.70
CA GLY A 175 -14.29 -17.50 13.79
C GLY A 175 -13.35 -18.53 14.43
N ARG A 176 -12.92 -18.31 15.69
CA ARG A 176 -12.09 -19.28 16.42
C ARG A 176 -12.81 -20.61 16.69
N VAL A 177 -14.12 -20.56 16.95
CA VAL A 177 -14.92 -21.78 17.14
C VAL A 177 -15.06 -22.55 15.83
N LEU A 178 -15.36 -21.85 14.72
CA LEU A 178 -15.47 -22.45 13.38
C LEU A 178 -14.13 -23.07 12.93
N ALA A 179 -13.01 -22.39 13.18
CA ALA A 179 -11.68 -22.92 12.85
C ALA A 179 -11.37 -24.24 13.60
N ARG A 180 -11.87 -24.40 14.85
CA ARG A 180 -11.68 -25.65 15.62
C ARG A 180 -12.44 -26.85 15.04
N VAL A 181 -13.48 -26.60 14.25
CA VAL A 181 -14.26 -27.64 13.56
C VAL A 181 -13.92 -27.71 12.06
N GLY A 182 -12.80 -27.14 11.65
CA GLY A 182 -12.30 -27.21 10.26
C GLY A 182 -13.04 -26.32 9.25
N VAL A 183 -13.86 -25.40 9.74
CA VAL A 183 -14.55 -24.42 8.87
C VAL A 183 -13.73 -23.13 8.84
N GLU A 184 -13.00 -22.92 7.75
CA GLU A 184 -12.34 -21.63 7.51
C GLU A 184 -13.33 -20.63 6.92
N PRO A 185 -13.49 -19.43 7.51
CA PRO A 185 -14.30 -18.38 6.90
C PRO A 185 -13.53 -17.77 5.72
N HIS A 186 -13.79 -18.28 4.52
CA HIS A 186 -13.13 -17.82 3.27
C HIS A 186 -13.53 -16.41 2.81
N ALA A 187 -14.29 -15.66 3.59
CA ALA A 187 -14.92 -14.41 3.12
C ALA A 187 -13.97 -13.24 2.97
N LEU A 188 -12.89 -13.13 3.76
CA LEU A 188 -11.97 -11.99 3.73
C LEU A 188 -10.51 -12.45 3.83
N SER A 189 -9.61 -11.75 3.09
CA SER A 189 -8.17 -11.95 3.26
C SER A 189 -7.71 -11.54 4.67
N PRO A 190 -6.57 -12.04 5.18
CA PRO A 190 -6.02 -11.62 6.47
C PRO A 190 -5.81 -10.10 6.58
N SER A 191 -5.46 -9.43 5.48
CA SER A 191 -5.31 -7.98 5.41
C SER A 191 -6.66 -7.27 5.51
N ALA A 192 -7.70 -7.75 4.81
CA ALA A 192 -9.05 -7.20 4.90
C ALA A 192 -9.62 -7.35 6.33
N LEU A 193 -9.36 -8.49 7.00
CA LEU A 193 -9.75 -8.70 8.39
C LEU A 193 -9.04 -7.71 9.34
N ARG A 194 -7.75 -7.47 9.14
CA ARG A 194 -7.00 -6.45 9.90
C ARG A 194 -7.58 -5.05 9.67
N THR A 195 -7.89 -4.69 8.43
CA THR A 195 -8.53 -3.41 8.09
C THR A 195 -9.86 -3.27 8.83
N VAL A 196 -10.77 -4.24 8.68
CA VAL A 196 -12.08 -4.21 9.35
C VAL A 196 -11.94 -4.11 10.87
N SER A 197 -10.99 -4.85 11.48
CA SER A 197 -10.78 -4.78 12.94
C SER A 197 -10.33 -3.39 13.40
N ARG A 198 -9.54 -2.69 12.60
CA ARG A 198 -9.07 -1.32 12.89
C ARG A 198 -10.18 -0.27 12.78
N LEU A 199 -11.21 -0.51 11.96
CA LEU A 199 -12.37 0.39 11.82
C LEU A 199 -13.29 0.41 13.05
N GLY A 200 -13.06 -0.42 14.05
CA GLY A 200 -13.71 -0.36 15.36
C GLY A 200 -13.32 0.87 16.19
N ASP A 201 -12.23 1.55 15.84
CA ASP A 201 -11.80 2.81 16.41
C ASP A 201 -12.41 3.98 15.61
N ASP A 202 -12.94 4.99 16.32
CA ASP A 202 -13.69 6.10 15.70
C ASP A 202 -12.78 6.96 14.80
N GLU A 203 -11.60 7.34 15.28
CA GLU A 203 -10.65 8.20 14.51
C GLU A 203 -10.15 7.48 13.26
N ARG A 204 -9.81 6.20 13.38
CA ARG A 204 -9.36 5.37 12.25
C ARG A 204 -10.46 5.19 11.20
N ARG A 205 -11.69 5.01 11.65
CA ARG A 205 -12.86 4.89 10.75
C ARG A 205 -13.12 6.18 10.03
N ASP A 206 -13.09 7.33 10.71
CA ASP A 206 -13.35 8.63 10.11
C ASP A 206 -12.25 8.99 9.10
N ALA A 207 -10.97 8.77 9.40
CA ALA A 207 -9.87 8.95 8.46
C ALA A 207 -9.98 8.01 7.25
N PHE A 208 -10.32 6.72 7.48
CA PHE A 208 -10.58 5.77 6.41
C PHE A 208 -11.69 6.24 5.47
N LEU A 209 -12.82 6.69 6.02
CA LEU A 209 -13.95 7.16 5.23
C LEU A 209 -13.66 8.48 4.50
N ALA A 210 -12.90 9.38 5.11
CA ALA A 210 -12.45 10.61 4.47
C ALA A 210 -11.56 10.28 3.26
N THR A 211 -10.57 9.39 3.44
CA THR A 211 -9.72 8.89 2.36
C THR A 211 -10.55 8.19 1.28
N LEU A 212 -11.43 7.27 1.67
CA LEU A 212 -12.28 6.53 0.73
C LEU A 212 -13.09 7.47 -0.15
N ARG A 213 -13.75 8.45 0.45
CA ARG A 213 -14.61 9.40 -0.27
C ARG A 213 -13.83 10.35 -1.18
N SER A 214 -12.55 10.57 -0.92
CA SER A 214 -11.70 11.36 -1.81
C SER A 214 -11.41 10.64 -3.13
N VAL A 215 -11.39 9.29 -3.13
CA VAL A 215 -10.97 8.49 -4.28
C VAL A 215 -12.07 7.58 -4.86
N VAL A 216 -13.12 7.25 -4.10
CA VAL A 216 -14.23 6.38 -4.52
C VAL A 216 -15.57 7.06 -4.31
N GLY A 217 -16.46 6.92 -5.27
CA GLY A 217 -17.85 7.32 -5.21
C GLY A 217 -18.81 6.15 -5.46
N VAL A 218 -20.10 6.45 -5.55
CA VAL A 218 -21.15 5.44 -5.81
C VAL A 218 -21.00 4.71 -7.14
N ARG A 219 -20.40 5.37 -8.15
CA ARG A 219 -20.20 4.81 -9.50
C ARG A 219 -18.89 4.03 -9.63
N GLY A 220 -17.93 4.24 -8.72
CA GLY A 220 -16.59 3.63 -8.77
C GLY A 220 -15.51 4.61 -8.37
N GLN A 221 -14.33 4.48 -8.95
CA GLN A 221 -13.21 5.38 -8.72
C GLN A 221 -13.53 6.78 -9.23
N ARG A 222 -13.25 7.82 -8.43
CA ARG A 222 -13.48 9.23 -8.74
C ARG A 222 -12.27 9.89 -9.40
N VAL A 223 -11.12 9.28 -9.28
CA VAL A 223 -9.84 9.77 -9.79
C VAL A 223 -9.34 8.81 -10.86
N SER A 224 -8.91 9.37 -11.98
CA SER A 224 -8.31 8.63 -13.08
C SER A 224 -6.98 9.27 -13.45
N ALA A 225 -5.97 8.43 -13.63
CA ALA A 225 -4.67 8.82 -14.14
C ALA A 225 -4.52 8.58 -15.65
N LEU A 226 -5.48 7.89 -16.28
CA LEU A 226 -5.36 7.44 -17.68
C LEU A 226 -5.05 8.59 -18.65
N GLU A 227 -5.74 9.73 -18.49
CA GLU A 227 -5.52 10.90 -19.34
C GLU A 227 -4.19 11.63 -19.09
N LYS A 228 -3.47 11.25 -18.03
CA LYS A 228 -2.20 11.87 -17.62
C LYS A 228 -1.00 10.94 -17.78
N LEU A 229 -1.21 9.69 -18.23
CA LEU A 229 -0.14 8.71 -18.38
C LEU A 229 0.95 9.19 -19.32
N TYR A 230 0.63 10.03 -20.30
CA TYR A 230 1.61 10.65 -21.21
C TYR A 230 2.67 11.51 -20.51
N LEU A 231 2.46 11.88 -19.23
CA LEU A 231 3.43 12.61 -18.41
C LEU A 231 4.50 11.69 -17.79
N ILE A 232 4.37 10.38 -17.95
CA ILE A 232 5.27 9.40 -17.37
C ILE A 232 5.98 8.64 -18.49
N GLU A 233 7.29 8.50 -18.37
CA GLU A 233 8.10 7.69 -19.29
C GLU A 233 7.81 6.21 -19.01
N GLY A 234 7.22 5.51 -19.98
CA GLY A 234 6.74 4.15 -19.79
C GLY A 234 7.84 3.13 -19.47
N ASP A 235 9.05 3.29 -20.03
CA ASP A 235 10.21 2.44 -19.76
C ASP A 235 10.68 2.47 -18.29
N ARG A 236 10.21 3.44 -17.53
CA ARG A 236 10.41 3.53 -16.07
C ARG A 236 9.29 2.88 -15.25
N VAL A 237 8.26 2.31 -15.90
CA VAL A 237 7.06 1.81 -15.20
C VAL A 237 6.98 0.29 -15.26
N LEU A 238 6.87 -0.31 -14.08
CA LEU A 238 6.49 -1.71 -13.88
C LEU A 238 5.08 -1.78 -13.30
N ILE A 239 4.21 -2.53 -13.95
CA ILE A 239 2.83 -2.78 -13.50
C ILE A 239 2.73 -4.25 -13.07
N VAL A 240 2.37 -4.49 -11.81
CA VAL A 240 2.21 -5.83 -11.23
C VAL A 240 0.78 -6.03 -10.80
N TRP A 241 0.18 -7.18 -11.12
CA TRP A 241 -1.21 -7.46 -10.77
C TRP A 241 -1.45 -8.92 -10.45
N GLY A 242 -2.33 -9.19 -9.45
CA GLY A 242 -2.85 -10.54 -9.25
C GLY A 242 -3.93 -10.88 -10.29
N ASP A 243 -3.86 -12.05 -10.93
CA ASP A 243 -4.83 -12.46 -11.94
C ASP A 243 -6.21 -12.83 -11.37
N ARG A 244 -6.30 -12.96 -10.03
CA ARG A 244 -7.54 -13.21 -9.28
C ARG A 244 -7.91 -12.05 -8.35
N ASP A 245 -7.52 -10.83 -8.70
CA ASP A 245 -7.81 -9.64 -7.90
C ASP A 245 -9.34 -9.39 -7.82
N PRO A 246 -9.97 -9.51 -6.62
CA PRO A 246 -11.39 -9.28 -6.44
C PRO A 246 -11.75 -7.82 -6.17
N MET A 247 -10.74 -6.93 -6.00
CA MET A 247 -10.92 -5.54 -5.60
C MET A 247 -10.89 -4.59 -6.80
N ILE A 248 -9.89 -4.78 -7.66
CA ILE A 248 -9.67 -3.98 -8.87
C ILE A 248 -9.33 -4.95 -10.02
N PRO A 249 -10.11 -4.96 -11.11
CA PRO A 249 -9.86 -5.85 -12.24
C PRO A 249 -8.46 -5.69 -12.84
N MET A 250 -7.78 -6.80 -13.13
CA MET A 250 -6.46 -6.80 -13.79
C MET A 250 -6.49 -6.08 -15.15
N ALA A 251 -7.65 -6.01 -15.79
CA ALA A 251 -7.86 -5.28 -17.03
C ALA A 251 -7.46 -3.80 -16.94
N HIS A 252 -7.55 -3.18 -15.75
CA HIS A 252 -7.09 -1.79 -15.54
C HIS A 252 -5.56 -1.66 -15.75
N GLY A 253 -4.79 -2.59 -15.18
CA GLY A 253 -3.34 -2.62 -15.36
C GLY A 253 -2.93 -2.93 -16.79
N ALA A 254 -3.62 -3.88 -17.44
CA ALA A 254 -3.37 -4.22 -18.83
C ALA A 254 -3.70 -3.05 -19.78
N HIS A 255 -4.78 -2.31 -19.50
CA HIS A 255 -5.14 -1.11 -20.26
C HIS A 255 -4.11 0.00 -20.08
N ALA A 256 -3.68 0.27 -18.86
CA ALA A 256 -2.63 1.26 -18.59
C ALA A 256 -1.31 0.88 -19.28
N HIS A 257 -0.94 -0.40 -19.29
CA HIS A 257 0.22 -0.88 -20.01
C HIS A 257 0.13 -0.62 -21.52
N ALA A 258 -1.05 -0.85 -22.11
CA ALA A 258 -1.26 -0.57 -23.54
C ALA A 258 -1.15 0.93 -23.89
N LEU A 259 -1.38 1.84 -22.93
CA LEU A 259 -1.24 3.28 -23.10
C LEU A 259 0.17 3.80 -22.77
N LEU A 260 0.97 3.04 -22.03
CA LEU A 260 2.32 3.39 -21.59
C LEU A 260 3.35 2.60 -22.42
N GLU A 261 3.72 3.13 -23.57
CA GLU A 261 4.75 2.54 -24.42
C GLU A 261 6.06 2.35 -23.63
N GLY A 262 6.68 1.17 -23.74
CA GLY A 262 7.90 0.80 -23.02
C GLY A 262 7.66 0.29 -21.58
N SER A 263 6.45 0.40 -21.01
CA SER A 263 6.18 -0.14 -19.68
C SER A 263 6.23 -1.68 -19.67
N ARG A 264 6.41 -2.24 -18.47
CA ARG A 264 6.39 -3.70 -18.27
C ARG A 264 5.15 -4.08 -17.47
N PHE A 265 4.40 -5.08 -17.94
CA PHE A 265 3.25 -5.63 -17.22
C PHE A 265 3.51 -7.08 -16.83
N VAL A 266 3.29 -7.41 -15.54
CA VAL A 266 3.51 -8.74 -14.99
C VAL A 266 2.31 -9.19 -14.18
N ALA A 267 1.63 -10.24 -14.65
CA ALA A 267 0.59 -10.92 -13.89
C ALA A 267 1.20 -11.94 -12.92
N PHE A 268 0.65 -12.01 -11.71
CA PHE A 268 0.99 -13.00 -10.68
C PHE A 268 -0.11 -14.07 -10.66
N PRO A 269 0.18 -15.30 -11.15
CA PRO A 269 -0.81 -16.37 -11.25
C PRO A 269 -1.33 -16.78 -9.86
N GLY A 270 -2.64 -16.84 -9.73
CA GLY A 270 -3.33 -17.21 -8.49
C GLY A 270 -3.35 -16.14 -7.41
N ALA A 271 -2.58 -15.06 -7.56
CA ALA A 271 -2.53 -13.98 -6.59
C ALA A 271 -3.81 -13.14 -6.63
N LYS A 272 -4.18 -12.61 -5.46
CA LYS A 272 -5.32 -11.71 -5.29
C LYS A 272 -4.87 -10.26 -5.39
N HIS A 273 -5.46 -9.38 -4.56
CA HIS A 273 -5.20 -7.94 -4.57
C HIS A 273 -3.81 -7.55 -4.04
N GLU A 274 -3.11 -8.45 -3.35
CA GLU A 274 -1.83 -8.18 -2.69
C GLU A 274 -0.73 -9.13 -3.21
N PRO A 275 -0.35 -9.10 -4.52
CA PRO A 275 0.64 -10.01 -5.09
C PRO A 275 2.01 -9.93 -4.39
N HIS A 276 2.36 -8.79 -3.81
CA HIS A 276 3.57 -8.58 -3.00
C HIS A 276 3.53 -9.31 -1.64
N VAL A 277 2.35 -9.68 -1.16
CA VAL A 277 2.15 -10.50 0.05
C VAL A 277 2.01 -11.98 -0.31
N ASP A 278 1.34 -12.27 -1.43
CA ASP A 278 1.09 -13.64 -1.89
C ASP A 278 2.39 -14.33 -2.34
N ASP A 279 3.30 -13.61 -3.03
CA ASP A 279 4.63 -14.11 -3.42
C ASP A 279 5.70 -13.01 -3.26
N PRO A 280 6.15 -12.73 -2.03
CA PRO A 280 7.09 -11.66 -1.77
C PRO A 280 8.49 -11.91 -2.35
N ALA A 281 8.89 -13.16 -2.53
CA ALA A 281 10.20 -13.49 -3.10
C ALA A 281 10.26 -13.14 -4.59
N ARG A 282 9.26 -13.56 -5.36
CA ARG A 282 9.13 -13.22 -6.78
C ARG A 282 8.94 -11.71 -6.96
N PHE A 283 8.16 -11.07 -6.09
CA PHE A 283 7.93 -9.63 -6.14
C PHE A 283 9.23 -8.85 -5.95
N VAL A 284 10.03 -9.18 -4.95
CA VAL A 284 11.32 -8.52 -4.67
C VAL A 284 12.28 -8.70 -5.84
N ALA A 285 12.44 -9.92 -6.36
CA ALA A 285 13.31 -10.18 -7.50
C ALA A 285 12.93 -9.32 -8.72
N LEU A 286 11.62 -9.22 -9.00
CA LEU A 286 11.08 -8.41 -10.10
C LEU A 286 11.33 -6.91 -9.89
N VAL A 287 11.16 -6.41 -8.68
CA VAL A 287 11.39 -4.99 -8.34
C VAL A 287 12.87 -4.65 -8.47
N LEU A 288 13.78 -5.46 -7.91
CA LEU A 288 15.22 -5.23 -8.00
C LEU A 288 15.71 -5.27 -9.46
N GLU A 289 15.24 -6.23 -10.26
CA GLU A 289 15.50 -6.26 -11.70
C GLU A 289 15.07 -4.95 -12.39
N HIS A 290 13.86 -4.45 -12.06
CA HIS A 290 13.31 -3.23 -12.67
C HIS A 290 14.07 -1.97 -12.27
N VAL A 291 14.56 -1.88 -11.03
CA VAL A 291 15.31 -0.69 -10.57
C VAL A 291 16.80 -0.76 -10.88
N GLY A 292 17.29 -1.89 -11.39
CA GLY A 292 18.69 -2.09 -11.76
C GLY A 292 19.62 -2.29 -10.57
N ALA A 293 19.10 -2.91 -9.50
CA ALA A 293 19.81 -3.17 -8.25
C ALA A 293 20.18 -4.66 -8.11
#